data_d0638bf9149c5172a9d6829cff219112
#
_entry.id   d0638bf9149c5172a9d6829cff219112
#
_cell.length_a   1.000
_cell.length_b   1.000
_cell.length_c   1.000
_cell.angle_alpha   90.00
_cell.angle_beta   90.00
_cell.angle_gamma   90.00
#
_symmetry.space_group_name_H-M   'P 1'
#
loop_
_entity.id
_entity.type
_entity.pdbx_description
1 polymer ?
#
loop_
_entity_poly.entity_id
_entity_poly.type
_entity_poly.pdbx_seq_one_letter_code
_entity_poly.pdbx_strand_id
1 'polypeptide(L)'
;LKNNSFKKTDNVYLLVDRLTVNTEDDDFSTRLADSIQTAYAEGNECCEIWIDENNEYKKHLFSNKFELDGIKFEEPDLNFFAFNNPIGACKTCEGFGSVIGIDKDLVIPNKSLSVFENAIACWSGEVMSTYKNQRVKNAHKFNFRIHQPIANLSKKEFSLLWTGNEFFEGINSFFKMLEKESYKIQYRVMLARYRGKTNCPDCNGTRLRNDANYVKINNQCISDLVLQPVNELLDFFKTIKLNNHELKIAKRLLIEINNRLSYLNDVGLGYLTLNRVANTLSGGESQRINLATQLGSTLVGSLYILDEPSIGLH
;
A
#
# COMPACT_ATOMS: atom_id res chain seq x y z
N LEU A 1 30.94 37.21 -14.57
CA LEU A 1 31.35 36.08 -15.40
C LEU A 1 31.71 36.61 -16.79
N LYS A 2 32.97 36.99 -16.98
CA LYS A 2 33.47 37.45 -18.28
C LYS A 2 33.83 36.24 -19.12
N ASN A 3 33.09 36.04 -20.24
CA ASN A 3 33.45 35.27 -21.45
C ASN A 3 34.29 33.98 -21.30
N ASN A 4 33.92 33.07 -20.44
CA ASN A 4 34.42 31.69 -20.51
C ASN A 4 33.32 30.81 -21.14
N SER A 5 33.58 30.32 -22.35
CA SER A 5 32.72 29.31 -22.99
C SER A 5 32.96 27.96 -22.32
N PHE A 6 32.11 27.57 -21.41
CA PHE A 6 32.14 26.23 -20.81
C PHE A 6 31.68 25.19 -21.83
N LYS A 7 32.40 24.08 -21.94
CA LYS A 7 31.93 22.91 -22.69
C LYS A 7 30.88 22.17 -21.87
N LYS A 8 29.91 21.54 -22.52
CA LYS A 8 28.85 20.76 -21.87
C LYS A 8 29.35 19.64 -20.94
N THR A 9 30.63 19.30 -21.02
CA THR A 9 31.31 18.27 -20.22
C THR A 9 32.05 18.82 -19.01
N ASP A 10 32.10 20.14 -18.82
CA ASP A 10 32.85 20.74 -17.71
C ASP A 10 31.97 20.79 -16.47
N ASN A 11 32.48 20.25 -15.35
CA ASN A 11 31.83 20.43 -14.06
C ASN A 11 32.11 21.86 -13.59
N VAL A 12 31.06 22.66 -13.49
CA VAL A 12 31.13 24.04 -13.02
C VAL A 12 30.58 24.11 -11.61
N TYR A 13 31.38 24.64 -10.69
CA TYR A 13 30.98 24.79 -9.28
C TYR A 13 30.85 26.27 -8.94
N LEU A 14 29.82 26.59 -8.15
CA LEU A 14 29.67 27.90 -7.54
C LEU A 14 30.27 27.85 -6.14
N LEU A 15 31.34 28.62 -5.89
CA LEU A 15 31.90 28.75 -4.55
C LEU A 15 31.00 29.70 -3.74
N VAL A 16 30.38 29.21 -2.70
CA VAL A 16 29.51 30.00 -1.79
C VAL A 16 30.32 30.66 -0.69
N ASP A 17 31.15 29.91 0.04
CA ASP A 17 31.98 30.44 1.12
C ASP A 17 33.27 29.63 1.30
N ARG A 18 34.23 30.21 2.03
CA ARG A 18 35.46 29.57 2.54
C ARG A 18 35.57 29.81 4.03
N LEU A 19 35.59 28.75 4.81
CA LEU A 19 35.64 28.82 6.25
C LEU A 19 36.87 28.09 6.79
N THR A 20 37.48 28.65 7.81
CA THR A 20 38.49 27.95 8.63
C THR A 20 37.74 27.33 9.83
N VAL A 21 38.00 26.03 10.07
CA VAL A 21 37.32 25.31 11.16
C VAL A 21 37.77 25.89 12.51
N ASN A 22 36.83 26.43 13.26
CA ASN A 22 37.01 26.88 14.62
C ASN A 22 35.83 26.40 15.46
N THR A 23 36.02 25.32 16.20
CA THR A 23 34.96 24.67 16.99
C THR A 23 34.65 25.39 18.30
N GLU A 24 35.45 26.38 18.72
CA GLU A 24 35.25 27.15 19.94
C GLU A 24 34.48 28.45 19.70
N ASP A 25 34.19 28.79 18.44
CA ASP A 25 33.52 30.02 18.06
C ASP A 25 32.04 29.74 17.70
N ASP A 26 31.12 30.29 18.48
CA ASP A 26 29.68 30.19 18.24
C ASP A 26 29.26 30.82 16.89
N ASP A 27 29.96 31.86 16.44
CA ASP A 27 29.73 32.54 15.17
C ASP A 27 30.09 31.63 14.00
N PHE A 28 31.07 30.72 14.14
CA PHE A 28 31.44 29.76 13.10
C PHE A 28 30.27 28.83 12.75
N SER A 29 29.57 28.27 13.74
CA SER A 29 28.46 27.36 13.51
C SER A 29 27.29 28.03 12.79
N THR A 30 26.99 29.28 13.16
CA THR A 30 25.94 30.09 12.52
C THR A 30 26.28 30.42 11.10
N ARG A 31 27.51 30.90 10.84
CA ARG A 31 27.98 31.21 9.49
C ARG A 31 28.04 29.99 8.58
N LEU A 32 28.46 28.82 9.12
CA LEU A 32 28.46 27.57 8.38
C LEU A 32 27.04 27.16 7.98
N ALA A 33 26.06 27.28 8.88
CA ALA A 33 24.67 26.97 8.60
C ALA A 33 24.09 27.87 7.50
N ASP A 34 24.34 29.17 7.56
CA ASP A 34 23.89 30.14 6.53
C ASP A 34 24.52 29.85 5.17
N SER A 35 25.83 29.53 5.14
CA SER A 35 26.54 29.17 3.93
C SER A 35 26.02 27.87 3.30
N ILE A 36 25.71 26.85 4.11
CA ILE A 36 25.10 25.58 3.67
C ILE A 36 23.71 25.83 3.11
N GLN A 37 22.89 26.64 3.79
CA GLN A 37 21.54 26.98 3.32
C GLN A 37 21.59 27.70 1.96
N THR A 38 22.52 28.65 1.81
CA THR A 38 22.76 29.34 0.53
C THR A 38 23.22 28.36 -0.56
N ALA A 39 24.13 27.44 -0.22
CA ALA A 39 24.58 26.41 -1.14
C ALA A 39 23.47 25.47 -1.62
N TYR A 40 22.56 25.06 -0.75
CA TYR A 40 21.38 24.27 -1.13
C TYR A 40 20.41 25.06 -2.02
N ALA A 41 20.19 26.34 -1.72
CA ALA A 41 19.32 27.21 -2.52
C ALA A 41 19.84 27.38 -3.95
N GLU A 42 21.14 27.68 -4.11
CA GLU A 42 21.77 27.88 -5.41
C GLU A 42 22.09 26.56 -6.14
N GLY A 43 22.36 25.49 -5.39
CA GLY A 43 22.74 24.16 -5.90
C GLY A 43 21.56 23.22 -6.21
N ASN A 44 20.32 23.75 -6.27
CA ASN A 44 19.12 22.93 -6.50
C ASN A 44 19.03 21.74 -5.52
N GLU A 45 19.07 22.05 -4.21
CA GLU A 45 19.02 21.12 -3.09
C GLU A 45 20.23 20.17 -2.98
N CYS A 46 21.33 20.48 -3.64
CA CYS A 46 22.60 19.77 -3.53
C CYS A 46 23.72 20.72 -3.15
N CYS A 47 24.60 20.30 -2.26
CA CYS A 47 25.84 21.04 -1.98
C CYS A 47 27.03 20.09 -1.85
N GLU A 48 28.22 20.59 -2.16
CA GLU A 48 29.49 19.90 -1.93
C GLU A 48 30.30 20.64 -0.88
N ILE A 49 30.81 19.93 0.11
CA ILE A 49 31.77 20.44 1.07
C ILE A 49 33.12 19.85 0.72
N TRP A 50 34.10 20.73 0.48
CA TRP A 50 35.46 20.34 0.19
C TRP A 50 36.32 20.65 1.40
N ILE A 51 36.91 19.64 1.99
CA ILE A 51 37.75 19.74 3.19
C ILE A 51 39.21 19.60 2.72
N ASP A 52 40.03 20.60 3.05
CA ASP A 52 41.48 20.57 2.81
C ASP A 52 42.15 19.79 3.95
N GLU A 53 42.65 18.59 3.67
CA GLU A 53 43.47 17.80 4.56
C GLU A 53 44.84 17.60 3.96
N ASN A 54 45.84 18.30 4.45
CA ASN A 54 47.26 18.22 4.00
C ASN A 54 47.47 18.49 2.50
N ASN A 55 46.84 19.52 1.93
CA ASN A 55 46.84 19.89 0.50
C ASN A 55 46.09 18.88 -0.43
N GLU A 56 45.29 17.97 0.13
CA GLU A 56 44.38 17.16 -0.64
C GLU A 56 42.94 17.53 -0.28
N TYR A 57 42.09 17.75 -1.31
CA TYR A 57 40.68 18.05 -1.08
C TYR A 57 39.85 16.81 -1.05
N LYS A 58 39.25 16.54 0.12
CA LYS A 58 38.17 15.54 0.26
C LYS A 58 36.85 16.19 -0.07
N LYS A 59 36.06 15.57 -0.96
CA LYS A 59 34.75 16.03 -1.38
C LYS A 59 33.67 15.23 -0.71
N HIS A 60 32.72 15.91 -0.09
CA HIS A 60 31.54 15.33 0.49
C HIS A 60 30.32 15.94 -0.19
N LEU A 61 29.53 15.10 -0.87
CA LEU A 61 28.28 15.50 -1.50
C LEU A 61 27.14 15.35 -0.50
N PHE A 62 26.35 16.39 -0.35
CA PHE A 62 25.15 16.41 0.46
C PHE A 62 23.95 16.76 -0.41
N SER A 63 22.83 16.11 -0.22
CA SER A 63 21.58 16.37 -0.92
C SER A 63 20.45 16.50 0.08
N ASN A 64 19.62 17.52 -0.08
CA ASN A 64 18.37 17.69 0.65
C ASN A 64 17.16 17.16 -0.15
N LYS A 65 17.43 16.59 -1.33
CA LYS A 65 16.39 15.98 -2.16
C LYS A 65 15.87 14.73 -1.50
N PHE A 66 14.56 14.58 -1.51
CA PHE A 66 13.90 13.38 -1.00
C PHE A 66 13.98 12.25 -2.04
N GLU A 67 15.21 11.78 -2.29
CA GLU A 67 15.52 10.74 -3.27
C GLU A 67 16.59 9.77 -2.75
N LEU A 68 16.49 8.52 -3.14
CA LEU A 68 17.47 7.47 -2.83
C LEU A 68 17.54 6.49 -4.01
N ASP A 69 18.76 6.09 -4.41
CA ASP A 69 19.01 5.12 -5.50
C ASP A 69 18.30 5.48 -6.82
N GLY A 70 18.19 6.78 -7.13
CA GLY A 70 17.52 7.29 -8.34
C GLY A 70 15.99 7.28 -8.28
N ILE A 71 15.40 6.91 -7.15
CA ILE A 71 13.97 6.98 -6.90
C ILE A 71 13.67 8.28 -6.15
N LYS A 72 12.83 9.13 -6.76
CA LYS A 72 12.33 10.33 -6.10
C LYS A 72 11.07 9.99 -5.30
N PHE A 73 11.12 10.28 -4.01
CA PHE A 73 9.97 10.10 -3.11
C PHE A 73 9.20 11.42 -2.98
N GLU A 74 7.91 11.31 -2.74
CA GLU A 74 7.10 12.46 -2.32
C GLU A 74 7.23 12.64 -0.80
N GLU A 75 7.37 13.89 -0.36
CA GLU A 75 7.43 14.20 1.07
C GLU A 75 6.07 13.88 1.72
N PRO A 76 6.05 13.02 2.75
CA PRO A 76 4.80 12.58 3.35
C PRO A 76 4.17 13.70 4.19
N ASP A 77 2.98 14.14 3.82
CA ASP A 77 2.10 14.98 4.60
C ASP A 77 0.94 14.17 5.22
N LEU A 78 0.04 14.85 5.94
CA LEU A 78 -1.15 14.20 6.52
C LEU A 78 -2.05 13.56 5.47
N ASN A 79 -2.17 14.17 4.30
CA ASN A 79 -3.03 13.72 3.21
C ASN A 79 -2.43 12.49 2.50
N PHE A 80 -1.11 12.33 2.58
CA PHE A 80 -0.40 11.20 1.98
C PHE A 80 -0.86 9.83 2.52
N PHE A 81 -1.32 9.79 3.76
CA PHE A 81 -1.83 8.58 4.43
C PHE A 81 -3.36 8.49 4.45
N ALA A 82 -4.06 9.38 3.75
CA ALA A 82 -5.51 9.43 3.73
C ALA A 82 -6.07 8.87 2.42
N PHE A 83 -6.72 7.70 2.47
CA PHE A 83 -7.30 7.06 1.28
C PHE A 83 -8.51 7.82 0.69
N ASN A 84 -9.10 8.74 1.43
CA ASN A 84 -10.19 9.63 0.99
C ASN A 84 -9.70 10.96 0.41
N ASN A 85 -8.39 11.12 0.25
CA ASN A 85 -7.75 12.27 -0.38
C ASN A 85 -7.02 11.81 -1.66
N PRO A 86 -7.11 12.50 -2.79
CA PRO A 86 -6.42 12.14 -4.04
C PRO A 86 -4.91 11.97 -3.90
N ILE A 87 -4.27 12.66 -2.94
CA ILE A 87 -2.83 12.55 -2.67
C ILE A 87 -2.49 11.18 -2.10
N GLY A 88 -3.25 10.67 -1.11
CA GLY A 88 -2.98 9.41 -0.43
C GLY A 88 -3.71 8.20 -1.02
N ALA A 89 -4.73 8.42 -1.82
CA ALA A 89 -5.50 7.35 -2.44
C ALA A 89 -4.68 6.54 -3.46
N CYS A 90 -4.93 5.25 -3.53
CA CYS A 90 -4.41 4.40 -4.60
C CYS A 90 -4.89 4.92 -5.97
N LYS A 91 -3.96 5.16 -6.89
CA LYS A 91 -4.26 5.75 -8.21
C LYS A 91 -5.16 4.85 -9.09
N THR A 92 -5.11 3.53 -8.88
CA THR A 92 -5.89 2.56 -9.67
C THR A 92 -7.33 2.42 -9.21
N CYS A 93 -7.58 2.44 -7.91
CA CYS A 93 -8.94 2.29 -7.36
C CYS A 93 -9.46 3.56 -6.68
N GLU A 94 -8.75 4.67 -6.75
CA GLU A 94 -9.15 5.97 -6.21
C GLU A 94 -9.61 5.92 -4.75
N GLY A 95 -8.98 5.06 -3.95
CA GLY A 95 -9.30 4.87 -2.54
C GLY A 95 -10.46 3.89 -2.26
N PHE A 96 -11.08 3.28 -3.28
CA PHE A 96 -12.15 2.30 -3.08
C PHE A 96 -11.64 0.93 -2.60
N GLY A 97 -10.37 0.59 -2.81
CA GLY A 97 -9.76 -0.69 -2.45
C GLY A 97 -10.16 -1.85 -3.37
N SER A 98 -11.06 -1.60 -4.31
CA SER A 98 -11.59 -2.60 -5.25
C SER A 98 -11.80 -1.98 -6.62
N VAL A 99 -11.75 -2.82 -7.64
CA VAL A 99 -11.98 -2.47 -9.05
C VAL A 99 -12.98 -3.45 -9.66
N ILE A 100 -13.59 -3.07 -10.78
CA ILE A 100 -14.38 -4.01 -11.57
C ILE A 100 -13.39 -4.84 -12.38
N GLY A 101 -13.29 -6.11 -12.05
CA GLY A 101 -12.39 -7.06 -12.68
C GLY A 101 -13.05 -8.41 -12.89
N ILE A 102 -12.28 -9.41 -13.29
CA ILE A 102 -12.76 -10.79 -13.42
C ILE A 102 -12.80 -11.42 -12.02
N ASP A 103 -14.01 -11.75 -11.57
CA ASP A 103 -14.26 -12.35 -10.26
C ASP A 103 -13.90 -13.84 -10.27
N LYS A 104 -12.96 -14.22 -9.42
CA LYS A 104 -12.45 -15.60 -9.33
C LYS A 104 -13.51 -16.58 -8.86
N ASP A 105 -14.44 -16.14 -8.02
CA ASP A 105 -15.49 -16.99 -7.49
C ASP A 105 -16.64 -17.17 -8.51
N LEU A 106 -16.86 -16.19 -9.39
CA LEU A 106 -17.76 -16.35 -10.53
C LEU A 106 -17.17 -17.29 -11.61
N VAL A 107 -15.85 -17.25 -11.80
CA VAL A 107 -15.15 -18.13 -12.74
C VAL A 107 -15.07 -19.56 -12.23
N ILE A 108 -14.87 -19.73 -10.91
CA ILE A 108 -14.76 -21.05 -10.25
C ILE A 108 -15.76 -21.09 -9.09
N PRO A 109 -17.06 -21.25 -9.39
CA PRO A 109 -18.11 -21.17 -8.36
C PRO A 109 -18.09 -22.35 -7.39
N ASN A 110 -17.62 -23.51 -7.82
CA ASN A 110 -17.50 -24.69 -6.98
C ASN A 110 -16.07 -25.22 -6.95
N LYS A 111 -15.36 -24.93 -5.86
CA LYS A 111 -13.96 -25.34 -5.64
C LYS A 111 -13.82 -26.82 -5.27
N SER A 112 -14.90 -27.54 -4.99
CA SER A 112 -14.89 -28.99 -4.75
C SER A 112 -14.76 -29.80 -6.05
N LEU A 113 -15.04 -29.19 -7.19
CA LEU A 113 -14.85 -29.80 -8.49
C LEU A 113 -13.41 -29.66 -8.97
N SER A 114 -12.99 -30.59 -9.80
CA SER A 114 -11.71 -30.56 -10.52
C SER A 114 -11.84 -29.87 -11.89
N VAL A 115 -10.70 -29.55 -12.51
CA VAL A 115 -10.69 -29.01 -13.88
C VAL A 115 -11.35 -29.99 -14.86
N PHE A 116 -11.15 -31.28 -14.65
CA PHE A 116 -11.78 -32.33 -15.46
C PHE A 116 -13.32 -32.32 -15.32
N GLU A 117 -13.84 -32.07 -14.13
CA GLU A 117 -15.27 -32.00 -13.78
C GLU A 117 -15.93 -30.66 -14.09
N ASN A 118 -15.33 -29.83 -14.91
CA ASN A 118 -15.82 -28.49 -15.27
C ASN A 118 -15.89 -27.47 -14.13
N ALA A 119 -14.93 -27.47 -13.22
CA ALA A 119 -14.85 -26.46 -12.17
C ALA A 119 -14.79 -25.02 -12.73
N ILE A 120 -14.27 -24.83 -13.95
CA ILE A 120 -14.09 -23.53 -14.60
C ILE A 120 -15.29 -23.21 -15.47
N ALA A 121 -16.21 -22.41 -14.94
CA ALA A 121 -17.49 -22.12 -15.57
C ALA A 121 -17.36 -21.42 -16.95
N CYS A 122 -16.37 -20.56 -17.13
CA CYS A 122 -16.17 -19.83 -18.38
C CYS A 122 -15.69 -20.73 -19.56
N TRP A 123 -15.23 -21.95 -19.27
CA TRP A 123 -14.83 -22.94 -20.30
C TRP A 123 -15.91 -23.95 -20.62
N SER A 124 -17.12 -23.74 -20.10
CA SER A 124 -18.29 -24.58 -20.39
C SER A 124 -18.88 -24.24 -21.77
N GLY A 125 -19.47 -25.27 -22.44
CA GLY A 125 -20.05 -25.13 -23.77
C GLY A 125 -19.11 -25.60 -24.91
N GLU A 126 -19.68 -25.90 -26.06
CA GLU A 126 -18.95 -26.58 -27.18
C GLU A 126 -17.73 -25.79 -27.67
N VAL A 127 -17.87 -24.49 -27.88
CA VAL A 127 -16.80 -23.63 -28.42
C VAL A 127 -15.71 -23.39 -27.38
N MET A 128 -16.09 -23.14 -26.12
CA MET A 128 -15.14 -22.76 -25.05
C MET A 128 -14.48 -23.97 -24.38
N SER A 129 -15.03 -25.15 -24.55
CA SER A 129 -14.43 -26.41 -24.06
C SER A 129 -13.08 -26.74 -24.70
N THR A 130 -12.73 -26.11 -25.82
CA THR A 130 -11.42 -26.26 -26.46
C THR A 130 -10.28 -25.82 -25.51
N TYR A 131 -10.47 -24.78 -24.70
CA TYR A 131 -9.51 -24.34 -23.70
C TYR A 131 -9.30 -25.40 -22.60
N LYS A 132 -10.37 -26.00 -22.10
CA LYS A 132 -10.32 -27.13 -21.16
C LYS A 132 -9.60 -28.32 -21.79
N ASN A 133 -10.01 -28.72 -23.02
CA ASN A 133 -9.49 -29.89 -23.69
C ASN A 133 -7.98 -29.76 -24.01
N GLN A 134 -7.52 -28.59 -24.39
CA GLN A 134 -6.10 -28.30 -24.59
C GLN A 134 -5.30 -28.55 -23.30
N ARG A 135 -5.81 -28.08 -22.14
CA ARG A 135 -5.19 -28.31 -20.83
C ARG A 135 -5.18 -29.76 -20.44
N VAL A 136 -6.32 -30.46 -20.57
CA VAL A 136 -6.45 -31.90 -20.25
C VAL A 136 -5.45 -32.71 -21.05
N LYS A 137 -5.33 -32.47 -22.34
CA LYS A 137 -4.38 -33.16 -23.23
C LYS A 137 -2.93 -32.96 -22.87
N ASN A 138 -2.56 -31.78 -22.41
CA ASN A 138 -1.19 -31.41 -22.12
C ASN A 138 -0.80 -31.54 -20.63
N ALA A 139 -1.72 -31.85 -19.73
CA ALA A 139 -1.50 -31.88 -18.27
C ALA A 139 -0.31 -32.75 -17.85
N HIS A 140 -0.08 -33.86 -18.55
CA HIS A 140 1.05 -34.76 -18.27
C HIS A 140 2.42 -34.14 -18.51
N LYS A 141 2.51 -33.11 -19.41
CA LYS A 141 3.78 -32.45 -19.73
C LYS A 141 4.31 -31.54 -18.61
N PHE A 142 3.45 -31.13 -17.70
CA PHE A 142 3.80 -30.23 -16.59
C PHE A 142 3.25 -30.70 -15.24
N ASN A 143 2.97 -32.01 -15.11
CA ASN A 143 2.53 -32.70 -13.88
C ASN A 143 1.35 -32.01 -13.16
N PHE A 144 0.39 -31.50 -13.92
CA PHE A 144 -0.79 -30.85 -13.35
C PHE A 144 -1.87 -31.88 -13.00
N ARG A 145 -2.36 -31.81 -11.75
CA ARG A 145 -3.34 -32.75 -11.19
C ARG A 145 -4.77 -32.39 -11.60
N ILE A 146 -5.16 -32.69 -12.84
CA ILE A 146 -6.45 -32.30 -13.44
C ILE A 146 -7.69 -32.88 -12.76
N HIS A 147 -7.55 -34.01 -12.07
CA HIS A 147 -8.64 -34.69 -11.35
C HIS A 147 -8.73 -34.23 -9.88
N GLN A 148 -7.80 -33.40 -9.42
CA GLN A 148 -7.82 -32.91 -8.05
C GLN A 148 -8.82 -31.74 -7.93
N PRO A 149 -9.65 -31.70 -6.86
CA PRO A 149 -10.47 -30.53 -6.57
C PRO A 149 -9.65 -29.24 -6.52
N ILE A 150 -10.22 -28.14 -7.03
CA ILE A 150 -9.54 -26.85 -7.06
C ILE A 150 -9.08 -26.41 -5.64
N ALA A 151 -9.89 -26.72 -4.61
CA ALA A 151 -9.56 -26.42 -3.22
C ALA A 151 -8.23 -27.06 -2.74
N ASN A 152 -7.84 -28.18 -3.33
CA ASN A 152 -6.67 -28.97 -2.94
C ASN A 152 -5.44 -28.72 -3.84
N LEU A 153 -5.53 -27.76 -4.77
CA LEU A 153 -4.39 -27.35 -5.60
C LEU A 153 -3.41 -26.52 -4.79
N SER A 154 -2.14 -26.70 -5.06
CA SER A 154 -1.09 -25.82 -4.52
C SER A 154 -1.23 -24.40 -5.08
N LYS A 155 -0.65 -23.41 -4.36
CA LYS A 155 -0.62 -22.00 -4.84
C LYS A 155 0.00 -21.89 -6.24
N LYS A 156 1.03 -22.70 -6.55
CA LYS A 156 1.68 -22.73 -7.87
C LYS A 156 0.74 -23.25 -8.96
N GLU A 157 0.06 -24.36 -8.70
CA GLU A 157 -0.91 -24.94 -9.65
C GLU A 157 -2.10 -24.01 -9.86
N PHE A 158 -2.60 -23.38 -8.80
CA PHE A 158 -3.68 -22.41 -8.91
C PHE A 158 -3.24 -21.17 -9.72
N SER A 159 -2.03 -20.65 -9.48
CA SER A 159 -1.48 -19.56 -10.28
C SER A 159 -1.34 -19.96 -11.74
N LEU A 160 -0.82 -21.16 -12.02
CA LEU A 160 -0.65 -21.70 -13.36
C LEU A 160 -1.99 -21.83 -14.11
N LEU A 161 -3.09 -22.11 -13.40
CA LEU A 161 -4.44 -22.14 -13.96
C LEU A 161 -4.83 -20.78 -14.55
N TRP A 162 -4.44 -19.69 -13.89
CA TRP A 162 -4.72 -18.33 -14.33
C TRP A 162 -3.74 -17.80 -15.38
N THR A 163 -2.46 -18.03 -15.21
CA THR A 163 -1.43 -17.48 -16.11
C THR A 163 -1.22 -18.29 -17.38
N GLY A 164 -1.44 -19.62 -17.33
CA GLY A 164 -1.07 -20.52 -18.39
C GLY A 164 0.44 -20.79 -18.46
N ASN A 165 0.86 -21.54 -19.47
CA ASN A 165 2.24 -21.80 -19.83
C ASN A 165 2.34 -22.03 -21.34
N GLU A 166 3.50 -22.47 -21.84
CA GLU A 166 3.74 -22.77 -23.26
C GLU A 166 2.86 -23.89 -23.85
N PHE A 167 2.24 -24.73 -23.02
CA PHE A 167 1.42 -25.87 -23.45
C PHE A 167 -0.09 -25.59 -23.45
N PHE A 168 -0.53 -24.54 -22.76
CA PHE A 168 -1.94 -24.16 -22.74
C PHE A 168 -2.13 -22.68 -22.36
N GLU A 169 -3.20 -22.10 -22.84
CA GLU A 169 -3.62 -20.75 -22.47
C GLU A 169 -4.34 -20.73 -21.12
N GLY A 170 -3.94 -19.81 -20.22
CA GLY A 170 -4.57 -19.64 -18.92
C GLY A 170 -5.89 -18.87 -18.99
N ILE A 171 -6.59 -18.81 -17.85
CA ILE A 171 -7.85 -18.07 -17.72
C ILE A 171 -7.65 -16.59 -18.07
N ASN A 172 -6.52 -15.98 -17.69
CA ASN A 172 -6.22 -14.58 -18.04
C ASN A 172 -6.17 -14.34 -19.54
N SER A 173 -5.54 -15.25 -20.31
CA SER A 173 -5.46 -15.15 -21.77
C SER A 173 -6.84 -15.29 -22.42
N PHE A 174 -7.67 -16.16 -21.89
CA PHE A 174 -9.05 -16.31 -22.30
C PHE A 174 -9.85 -15.01 -22.13
N PHE A 175 -9.78 -14.37 -20.97
CA PHE A 175 -10.48 -13.10 -20.74
C PHE A 175 -9.90 -11.95 -21.57
N LYS A 176 -8.59 -11.89 -21.77
CA LYS A 176 -7.95 -10.93 -22.69
C LYS A 176 -8.46 -11.07 -24.12
N MET A 177 -8.66 -12.30 -24.59
CA MET A 177 -9.26 -12.56 -25.89
C MET A 177 -10.70 -12.04 -25.95
N LEU A 178 -11.53 -12.32 -24.93
CA LEU A 178 -12.90 -11.80 -24.85
C LEU A 178 -12.94 -10.27 -24.84
N GLU A 179 -12.00 -9.63 -24.15
CA GLU A 179 -11.88 -8.15 -24.11
C GLU A 179 -11.53 -7.58 -25.49
N LYS A 180 -10.55 -8.20 -26.17
CA LYS A 180 -10.15 -7.80 -27.53
C LYS A 180 -11.29 -7.92 -28.53
N GLU A 181 -12.12 -8.95 -28.39
CA GLU A 181 -13.25 -9.21 -29.29
C GLU A 181 -14.61 -8.76 -28.73
N SER A 182 -14.61 -7.83 -27.75
CA SER A 182 -15.82 -7.34 -27.07
C SER A 182 -16.80 -6.57 -27.98
N TYR A 183 -16.42 -6.28 -29.24
CA TYR A 183 -17.34 -5.80 -30.28
C TYR A 183 -18.40 -6.84 -30.64
N LYS A 184 -18.14 -8.14 -30.45
CA LYS A 184 -19.12 -9.20 -30.58
C LYS A 184 -20.02 -9.27 -29.34
N ILE A 185 -21.33 -9.17 -29.53
CA ILE A 185 -22.31 -9.12 -28.43
C ILE A 185 -22.17 -10.30 -27.46
N GLN A 186 -21.98 -11.50 -27.99
CA GLN A 186 -21.84 -12.73 -27.20
C GLN A 186 -20.65 -12.69 -26.24
N TYR A 187 -19.51 -12.13 -26.65
CA TYR A 187 -18.32 -12.02 -25.79
C TYR A 187 -18.45 -10.92 -24.76
N ARG A 188 -19.14 -9.82 -25.10
CA ARG A 188 -19.46 -8.76 -24.15
C ARG A 188 -20.40 -9.26 -23.05
N VAL A 189 -21.43 -10.05 -23.40
CA VAL A 189 -22.34 -10.68 -22.44
C VAL A 189 -21.57 -11.66 -21.55
N MET A 190 -20.67 -12.44 -22.15
CA MET A 190 -19.85 -13.40 -21.42
C MET A 190 -18.92 -12.69 -20.43
N LEU A 191 -18.24 -11.61 -20.84
CA LEU A 191 -17.42 -10.78 -19.95
C LEU A 191 -18.24 -10.22 -18.78
N ALA A 192 -19.43 -9.68 -19.06
CA ALA A 192 -20.30 -9.10 -18.04
C ALA A 192 -20.71 -10.13 -16.97
N ARG A 193 -20.89 -11.40 -17.36
CA ARG A 193 -21.24 -12.51 -16.45
C ARG A 193 -20.15 -12.79 -15.41
N TYR A 194 -18.88 -12.61 -15.77
CA TYR A 194 -17.73 -12.94 -14.93
C TYR A 194 -17.05 -11.69 -14.33
N ARG A 195 -17.56 -10.49 -14.64
CA ARG A 195 -17.11 -9.24 -14.02
C ARG A 195 -17.79 -9.06 -12.67
N GLY A 196 -16.99 -8.72 -11.67
CA GLY A 196 -17.43 -8.44 -10.33
C GLY A 196 -16.51 -7.44 -9.64
N LYS A 197 -16.83 -7.11 -8.41
CA LYS A 197 -16.01 -6.27 -7.56
C LYS A 197 -14.86 -7.11 -7.00
N THR A 198 -13.65 -6.84 -7.47
CA THR A 198 -12.43 -7.55 -7.05
C THR A 198 -11.50 -6.64 -6.29
N ASN A 199 -10.62 -7.18 -5.46
CA ASN A 199 -9.60 -6.40 -4.80
C ASN A 199 -8.72 -5.70 -5.84
N CYS A 200 -8.39 -4.44 -5.58
CA CYS A 200 -7.49 -3.69 -6.44
C CYS A 200 -6.12 -4.40 -6.50
N PRO A 201 -5.58 -4.66 -7.72
CA PRO A 201 -4.31 -5.37 -7.86
C PRO A 201 -3.11 -4.61 -7.31
N ASP A 202 -3.17 -3.27 -7.28
CA ASP A 202 -2.06 -2.43 -6.85
C ASP A 202 -2.01 -2.29 -5.33
N CYS A 203 -3.10 -1.87 -4.71
CA CYS A 203 -3.12 -1.67 -3.26
C CYS A 203 -3.59 -2.90 -2.46
N ASN A 204 -3.98 -3.99 -3.11
CA ASN A 204 -4.49 -5.22 -2.48
C ASN A 204 -5.59 -4.96 -1.43
N GLY A 205 -6.41 -3.93 -1.65
CA GLY A 205 -7.51 -3.56 -0.77
C GLY A 205 -7.16 -2.57 0.34
N THR A 206 -5.90 -2.13 0.49
CA THR A 206 -5.50 -1.14 1.50
C THR A 206 -6.00 0.27 1.21
N ARG A 207 -6.41 0.55 -0.03
CA ARG A 207 -6.92 1.83 -0.55
C ARG A 207 -5.87 2.92 -0.69
N LEU A 208 -4.70 2.75 -0.07
CA LEU A 208 -3.60 3.71 -0.07
C LEU A 208 -2.68 3.50 -1.28
N ARG A 209 -2.02 4.56 -1.67
CA ARG A 209 -0.94 4.50 -2.66
C ARG A 209 0.24 3.68 -2.13
N ASN A 210 0.95 3.00 -3.04
CA ASN A 210 2.08 2.15 -2.63
C ASN A 210 3.23 2.93 -2.00
N ASP A 211 3.40 4.19 -2.39
CA ASP A 211 4.44 5.07 -1.84
C ASP A 211 4.29 5.29 -0.33
N ALA A 212 3.06 5.24 0.21
CA ALA A 212 2.82 5.31 1.65
C ALA A 212 3.50 4.19 2.45
N ASN A 213 3.83 3.07 1.79
CA ASN A 213 4.50 1.93 2.43
C ASN A 213 6.01 2.12 2.59
N TYR A 214 6.60 3.15 1.98
CA TYR A 214 8.01 3.49 2.23
C TYR A 214 8.22 4.10 3.62
N VAL A 215 7.19 4.74 4.17
CA VAL A 215 7.23 5.29 5.53
C VAL A 215 6.93 4.16 6.52
N LYS A 216 7.88 3.90 7.41
CA LYS A 216 7.79 2.81 8.38
C LYS A 216 7.99 3.31 9.81
N ILE A 217 7.20 2.78 10.72
CA ILE A 217 7.35 2.97 12.16
C ILE A 217 7.63 1.58 12.75
N ASN A 218 8.76 1.42 13.41
CA ASN A 218 9.18 0.12 13.97
C ASN A 218 9.08 -1.04 12.94
N ASN A 219 9.56 -0.79 11.71
CA ASN A 219 9.54 -1.69 10.55
C ASN A 219 8.16 -2.06 9.97
N GLN A 220 7.07 -1.48 10.47
CA GLN A 220 5.72 -1.67 9.91
C GLN A 220 5.28 -0.43 9.13
N CYS A 221 4.67 -0.63 7.96
CA CYS A 221 4.06 0.44 7.18
C CYS A 221 2.58 0.60 7.53
N ILE A 222 1.99 1.70 7.08
CA ILE A 222 0.57 1.98 7.33
C ILE A 222 -0.36 0.87 6.80
N SER A 223 -0.02 0.26 5.66
CA SER A 223 -0.80 -0.83 5.08
C SER A 223 -0.78 -2.08 5.96
N ASP A 224 0.36 -2.40 6.58
CA ASP A 224 0.47 -3.52 7.51
C ASP A 224 -0.41 -3.27 8.75
N LEU A 225 -0.35 -2.05 9.29
CA LEU A 225 -1.09 -1.66 10.50
C LEU A 225 -2.61 -1.69 10.29
N VAL A 226 -3.12 -1.15 9.17
CA VAL A 226 -4.58 -1.10 8.94
C VAL A 226 -5.21 -2.45 8.63
N LEU A 227 -4.40 -3.45 8.27
CA LEU A 227 -4.85 -4.81 8.01
C LEU A 227 -4.82 -5.71 9.26
N GLN A 228 -4.14 -5.27 10.33
CA GLN A 228 -4.11 -6.00 11.60
C GLN A 228 -5.44 -5.85 12.36
N PRO A 229 -5.86 -6.87 13.12
CA PRO A 229 -6.94 -6.74 14.09
C PRO A 229 -6.65 -5.68 15.14
N VAL A 230 -7.69 -5.01 15.64
CA VAL A 230 -7.57 -3.92 16.63
C VAL A 230 -6.82 -4.35 17.89
N ASN A 231 -7.01 -5.59 18.37
CA ASN A 231 -6.27 -6.10 19.53
C ASN A 231 -4.76 -6.18 19.28
N GLU A 232 -4.32 -6.70 18.13
CA GLU A 232 -2.91 -6.77 17.74
C GLU A 232 -2.31 -5.37 17.53
N LEU A 233 -3.09 -4.48 16.93
CA LEU A 233 -2.70 -3.10 16.72
C LEU A 233 -2.54 -2.35 18.06
N LEU A 234 -3.42 -2.60 19.04
CA LEU A 234 -3.31 -2.05 20.38
C LEU A 234 -2.01 -2.53 21.08
N ASP A 235 -1.68 -3.81 20.96
CA ASP A 235 -0.45 -4.37 21.51
C ASP A 235 0.80 -3.78 20.82
N PHE A 236 0.75 -3.58 19.53
CA PHE A 236 1.81 -2.90 18.77
C PHE A 236 2.09 -1.50 19.32
N PHE A 237 1.05 -0.64 19.48
CA PHE A 237 1.23 0.72 19.95
C PHE A 237 1.60 0.81 21.45
N LYS A 238 1.23 -0.19 22.26
CA LYS A 238 1.68 -0.28 23.67
C LYS A 238 3.15 -0.66 23.79
N THR A 239 3.67 -1.45 22.86
CA THR A 239 5.04 -1.99 22.92
C THR A 239 6.02 -1.30 21.99
N ILE A 240 5.59 -0.28 21.27
CA ILE A 240 6.40 0.44 20.29
C ILE A 240 7.66 1.03 20.92
N LYS A 241 8.80 0.81 20.27
CA LYS A 241 10.10 1.33 20.73
C LYS A 241 10.45 2.58 19.93
N LEU A 242 10.44 3.71 20.61
CA LEU A 242 10.80 5.02 20.07
C LEU A 242 11.98 5.59 20.87
N ASN A 243 12.79 6.40 20.22
CA ASN A 243 13.83 7.14 20.93
C ASN A 243 13.25 8.30 21.76
N ASN A 244 14.07 8.95 22.61
CA ASN A 244 13.62 10.00 23.52
C ASN A 244 13.03 11.23 22.79
N HIS A 245 13.54 11.55 21.61
CA HIS A 245 13.04 12.67 20.80
C HIS A 245 11.68 12.32 20.18
N GLU A 246 11.58 11.16 19.57
CA GLU A 246 10.33 10.63 18.98
C GLU A 246 9.23 10.49 20.04
N LEU A 247 9.56 10.00 21.24
CA LEU A 247 8.61 9.91 22.36
C LEU A 247 8.05 11.26 22.77
N LYS A 248 8.89 12.32 22.80
CA LYS A 248 8.41 13.67 23.12
C LYS A 248 7.39 14.17 22.09
N ILE A 249 7.65 13.93 20.81
CA ILE A 249 6.77 14.34 19.71
C ILE A 249 5.48 13.50 19.71
N ALA A 250 5.60 12.16 19.81
CA ALA A 250 4.49 11.24 19.64
C ALA A 250 3.64 11.04 20.90
N LYS A 251 4.06 11.50 22.08
CA LYS A 251 3.43 11.22 23.38
C LYS A 251 1.91 11.43 23.37
N ARG A 252 1.46 12.59 22.91
CA ARG A 252 0.02 12.92 22.89
C ARG A 252 -0.73 12.04 21.88
N LEU A 253 -0.14 11.78 20.72
CA LEU A 253 -0.72 10.94 19.67
C LEU A 253 -0.85 9.49 20.15
N LEU A 254 0.19 8.95 20.80
CA LEU A 254 0.17 7.58 21.32
C LEU A 254 -0.89 7.39 22.41
N ILE A 255 -1.08 8.37 23.29
CA ILE A 255 -2.15 8.32 24.31
C ILE A 255 -3.51 8.24 23.61
N GLU A 256 -3.76 9.09 22.62
CA GLU A 256 -5.03 9.14 21.91
C GLU A 256 -5.29 7.86 21.10
N ILE A 257 -4.28 7.34 20.37
CA ILE A 257 -4.37 6.09 19.63
C ILE A 257 -4.68 4.92 20.56
N ASN A 258 -3.93 4.79 21.66
CA ASN A 258 -4.15 3.70 22.62
C ASN A 258 -5.54 3.77 23.27
N ASN A 259 -6.01 4.96 23.62
CA ASN A 259 -7.36 5.14 24.17
C ASN A 259 -8.43 4.70 23.18
N ARG A 260 -8.38 5.16 21.93
CA ARG A 260 -9.35 4.81 20.90
C ARG A 260 -9.35 3.32 20.57
N LEU A 261 -8.18 2.70 20.46
CA LEU A 261 -8.05 1.26 20.22
C LEU A 261 -8.54 0.45 21.43
N SER A 262 -8.27 0.91 22.66
CA SER A 262 -8.82 0.28 23.88
C SER A 262 -10.35 0.32 23.88
N TYR A 263 -10.96 1.46 23.60
CA TYR A 263 -12.44 1.53 23.54
C TYR A 263 -13.04 0.58 22.52
N LEU A 264 -12.44 0.46 21.32
CA LEU A 264 -12.88 -0.50 20.32
C LEU A 264 -12.73 -1.95 20.82
N ASN A 265 -11.65 -2.24 21.53
CA ASN A 265 -11.43 -3.58 22.11
C ASN A 265 -12.42 -3.88 23.24
N ASP A 266 -12.67 -2.90 24.12
CA ASP A 266 -13.55 -3.04 25.29
C ASP A 266 -15.03 -3.26 24.91
N VAL A 267 -15.46 -2.70 23.78
CA VAL A 267 -16.80 -3.00 23.22
C VAL A 267 -16.83 -4.31 22.41
N GLY A 268 -15.77 -5.12 22.48
CA GLY A 268 -15.71 -6.43 21.84
C GLY A 268 -15.47 -6.40 20.33
N LEU A 269 -14.85 -5.35 19.79
CA LEU A 269 -14.51 -5.20 18.37
C LEU A 269 -13.01 -5.43 18.07
N GLY A 270 -12.29 -6.07 18.98
CA GLY A 270 -10.86 -6.33 18.86
C GLY A 270 -10.46 -7.15 17.62
N TYR A 271 -11.37 -7.93 17.06
CA TYR A 271 -11.16 -8.73 15.85
C TYR A 271 -11.29 -7.94 14.55
N LEU A 272 -11.88 -6.75 14.56
CA LEU A 272 -12.02 -5.92 13.35
C LEU A 272 -10.69 -5.31 12.94
N THR A 273 -10.55 -5.05 11.64
CA THR A 273 -9.43 -4.31 11.08
C THR A 273 -9.85 -2.88 10.77
N LEU A 274 -8.92 -1.91 10.85
CA LEU A 274 -9.21 -0.51 10.51
C LEU A 274 -9.57 -0.32 9.04
N ASN A 275 -9.16 -1.26 8.17
CA ASN A 275 -9.49 -1.25 6.75
C ASN A 275 -10.89 -1.82 6.43
N ARG A 276 -11.64 -2.25 7.43
CA ARG A 276 -12.99 -2.80 7.22
C ARG A 276 -13.93 -1.78 6.58
N VAL A 277 -14.60 -2.16 5.50
CA VAL A 277 -15.52 -1.26 4.78
C VAL A 277 -16.84 -1.16 5.55
N ALA A 278 -17.33 0.06 5.77
CA ALA A 278 -18.51 0.34 6.59
C ALA A 278 -19.77 -0.44 6.15
N ASN A 279 -19.99 -0.62 4.84
CA ASN A 279 -21.12 -1.38 4.32
C ASN A 279 -21.04 -2.90 4.52
N THR A 280 -19.91 -3.41 5.03
CA THR A 280 -19.72 -4.82 5.38
C THR A 280 -19.87 -5.09 6.88
N LEU A 281 -20.09 -4.03 7.67
CA LEU A 281 -20.35 -4.14 9.10
C LEU A 281 -21.77 -4.61 9.35
N SER A 282 -21.95 -5.47 10.35
CA SER A 282 -23.27 -5.80 10.88
C SER A 282 -23.87 -4.62 11.65
N GLY A 283 -25.18 -4.62 11.85
CA GLY A 283 -25.86 -3.58 12.64
C GLY A 283 -25.25 -3.44 14.04
N GLY A 284 -25.01 -4.57 14.73
CA GLY A 284 -24.40 -4.57 16.06
C GLY A 284 -22.93 -4.06 16.06
N GLU A 285 -22.14 -4.37 15.04
CA GLU A 285 -20.77 -3.80 14.90
C GLU A 285 -20.83 -2.29 14.74
N SER A 286 -21.71 -1.77 13.88
CA SER A 286 -21.87 -0.32 13.68
C SER A 286 -22.32 0.39 14.95
N GLN A 287 -23.26 -0.20 15.72
CA GLN A 287 -23.69 0.35 17.02
C GLN A 287 -22.54 0.39 18.03
N ARG A 288 -21.75 -0.68 18.13
CA ARG A 288 -20.60 -0.74 19.03
C ARG A 288 -19.49 0.24 18.64
N ILE A 289 -19.25 0.47 17.35
CA ILE A 289 -18.31 1.52 16.89
C ILE A 289 -18.81 2.90 17.36
N ASN A 290 -20.12 3.18 17.19
CA ASN A 290 -20.70 4.45 17.65
C ASN A 290 -20.57 4.60 19.17
N LEU A 291 -20.83 3.51 19.92
CA LEU A 291 -20.66 3.51 21.38
C LEU A 291 -19.21 3.79 21.79
N ALA A 292 -18.24 3.12 21.17
CA ALA A 292 -16.81 3.36 21.41
C ALA A 292 -16.42 4.82 21.12
N THR A 293 -16.97 5.41 20.05
CA THR A 293 -16.72 6.81 19.68
C THR A 293 -17.29 7.78 20.73
N GLN A 294 -18.48 7.49 21.26
CA GLN A 294 -19.11 8.30 22.30
C GLN A 294 -18.39 8.19 23.64
N LEU A 295 -18.01 6.98 24.07
CA LEU A 295 -17.23 6.74 25.29
C LEU A 295 -15.82 7.35 25.19
N GLY A 296 -15.24 7.35 24.00
CA GLY A 296 -13.94 7.96 23.73
C GLY A 296 -13.94 9.49 23.66
N SER A 297 -15.12 10.12 23.62
CA SER A 297 -15.21 11.58 23.63
C SER A 297 -14.91 12.10 25.04
N THR A 298 -13.87 12.94 25.17
CA THR A 298 -13.49 13.57 26.44
C THR A 298 -14.34 14.82 26.77
N LEU A 299 -15.57 14.89 26.26
CA LEU A 299 -16.45 16.03 26.50
C LEU A 299 -16.95 16.00 27.94
N VAL A 300 -16.51 16.96 28.72
CA VAL A 300 -16.95 17.16 30.11
C VAL A 300 -18.28 17.91 30.11
N GLY A 301 -19.26 17.44 30.88
CA GLY A 301 -20.57 18.08 31.03
C GLY A 301 -21.56 17.75 29.91
N SER A 302 -21.31 16.71 29.09
CA SER A 302 -22.23 16.22 28.07
C SER A 302 -23.16 15.15 28.63
N LEU A 303 -24.43 15.17 28.22
CA LEU A 303 -25.41 14.13 28.50
C LEU A 303 -25.44 13.14 27.32
N TYR A 304 -25.21 11.88 27.57
CA TYR A 304 -25.32 10.79 26.59
C TYR A 304 -26.65 10.08 26.78
N ILE A 305 -27.49 10.07 25.76
CA ILE A 305 -28.76 9.33 25.75
C ILE A 305 -28.53 8.12 24.85
N LEU A 306 -28.62 6.93 25.45
CA LEU A 306 -28.48 5.66 24.75
C LEU A 306 -29.84 5.00 24.62
N ASP A 307 -30.27 4.74 23.38
CA ASP A 307 -31.46 3.99 23.06
C ASP A 307 -31.08 2.52 22.80
N GLU A 308 -31.65 1.60 23.58
CA GLU A 308 -31.40 0.16 23.49
C GLU A 308 -29.89 -0.23 23.38
N PRO A 309 -29.01 0.24 24.29
CA PRO A 309 -27.56 0.12 24.14
C PRO A 309 -27.06 -1.34 24.20
N SER A 310 -27.90 -2.29 24.63
CA SER A 310 -27.57 -3.71 24.72
C SER A 310 -27.86 -4.48 23.43
N ILE A 311 -28.54 -3.90 22.43
CA ILE A 311 -28.81 -4.57 21.16
C ILE A 311 -27.50 -4.90 20.45
N GLY A 312 -27.33 -6.17 20.10
CA GLY A 312 -26.13 -6.67 19.43
C GLY A 312 -24.92 -6.90 20.33
N LEU A 313 -25.07 -6.78 21.65
CA LEU A 313 -24.11 -7.28 22.63
C LEU A 313 -24.38 -8.78 22.88
N HIS A 314 -23.31 -9.58 22.86
CA HIS A 314 -23.33 -10.99 23.27
C HIS A 314 -22.71 -11.12 24.65
#